data_327408e60d4b6ae7459704d6b153b68d
#
_entry.id   327408e60d4b6ae7459704d6b153b68d
#
_cell.length_a   1.000
_cell.length_b   1.000
_cell.length_c   1.000
_cell.angle_alpha   90.00
_cell.angle_beta   90.00
_cell.angle_gamma   90.00
#
_symmetry.space_group_name_H-M   'P 1'
#
loop_
_entity.id
_entity.type
_entity.pdbx_description
1 polymer ?
#
loop_
_entity_poly.entity_id
_entity_poly.type
_entity_poly.pdbx_seq_one_letter_code
_entity_poly.pdbx_strand_id
1 'polypeptide(L)'
;YLYVSVKTKLLNKNANPMLVVSIENEKKECISWHTSDFKDFLHMRIDGKVYLSLRMADIADFNLNDNLRVYIWNKQKDNFIIDDFEIRVETGNPLFYSLVTDF
;
A
#
# COMPACT_ATOMS: atom_id res chain seq x y z
N TYR A 1 -10.82 4.01 -7.56
CA TYR A 1 -9.85 3.89 -6.47
C TYR A 1 -9.18 2.53 -6.46
N LEU A 2 -7.91 2.52 -6.24
CA LEU A 2 -7.13 1.33 -5.92
C LEU A 2 -6.94 1.29 -4.41
N TYR A 3 -7.27 0.17 -3.80
CA TYR A 3 -7.10 -0.05 -2.37
C TYR A 3 -6.20 -1.25 -2.13
N VAL A 4 -5.16 -1.07 -1.35
CA VAL A 4 -4.22 -2.12 -0.98
C VAL A 4 -4.13 -2.17 0.54
N SER A 5 -4.19 -3.35 1.11
CA SER A 5 -4.02 -3.53 2.55
C SER A 5 -3.27 -4.80 2.86
N VAL A 6 -2.61 -4.81 4.01
CA VAL A 6 -1.89 -5.96 4.52
C VAL A 6 -1.96 -5.97 6.04
N LYS A 7 -2.24 -7.13 6.61
CA LYS A 7 -2.05 -7.34 8.04
C LYS A 7 -0.61 -7.74 8.28
N THR A 8 0.01 -7.15 9.27
CA THR A 8 1.42 -7.39 9.54
C THR A 8 1.69 -7.51 11.03
N LYS A 9 2.75 -8.25 11.35
CA LYS A 9 3.31 -8.30 12.69
C LYS A 9 4.81 -8.07 12.58
N LEU A 10 5.29 -7.01 13.18
CA LEU A 10 6.71 -6.72 13.24
C LEU A 10 7.35 -7.55 14.35
N LEU A 11 8.49 -8.15 14.06
CA LEU A 11 9.26 -8.90 15.04
C LEU A 11 10.25 -8.02 15.78
N ASN A 12 10.37 -6.76 15.35
CA ASN A 12 11.21 -5.74 15.98
C ASN A 12 10.48 -4.40 15.90
N LYS A 13 10.39 -3.68 17.03
CA LYS A 13 9.74 -2.36 17.08
C LYS A 13 10.35 -1.33 16.14
N ASN A 14 11.61 -1.49 15.79
CA ASN A 14 12.32 -0.56 14.92
C ASN A 14 12.22 -0.94 13.44
N ALA A 15 11.57 -2.07 13.12
CA ALA A 15 11.34 -2.45 11.75
C ALA A 15 10.42 -1.44 11.06
N ASN A 16 10.76 -1.06 9.85
CA ASN A 16 9.98 -0.08 9.10
C ASN A 16 9.90 -0.43 7.61
N PRO A 17 9.25 -1.54 7.25
CA PRO A 17 8.95 -1.80 5.85
C PRO A 17 7.93 -0.79 5.32
N MET A 18 7.81 -0.71 4.02
CA MET A 18 6.89 0.20 3.34
C MET A 18 6.00 -0.59 2.39
N LEU A 19 4.71 -0.30 2.41
CA LEU A 19 3.80 -0.76 1.38
C LEU A 19 3.93 0.21 0.19
N VAL A 20 4.19 -0.32 -1.00
CA VAL A 20 4.47 0.50 -2.18
C VAL A 20 3.50 0.15 -3.30
N VAL A 21 2.97 1.17 -3.94
CA VAL A 21 2.24 1.07 -5.20
C VAL A 21 2.95 1.94 -6.21
N SER A 22 3.46 1.34 -7.27
CA SER A 22 4.12 2.07 -8.34
C SER A 22 3.48 1.76 -9.68
N ILE A 23 3.57 2.70 -10.60
CA ILE A 23 3.07 2.54 -11.96
C ILE A 23 4.23 2.80 -12.92
N GLU A 24 4.47 1.85 -13.80
CA GLU A 24 5.48 1.95 -14.85
C GLU A 24 4.80 2.01 -16.21
N ASN A 25 5.35 2.83 -17.11
CA ASN A 25 4.89 2.86 -18.49
C ASN A 25 5.49 1.71 -19.31
N GLU A 26 5.16 1.64 -20.59
CA GLU A 26 5.67 0.59 -21.49
C GLU A 26 7.20 0.59 -21.59
N LYS A 27 7.84 1.72 -21.36
CA LYS A 27 9.30 1.88 -21.39
C LYS A 27 9.94 1.54 -20.06
N LYS A 28 9.16 1.04 -19.09
CA LYS A 28 9.58 0.73 -17.72
C LYS A 28 10.04 1.95 -16.92
N GLU A 29 9.55 3.12 -17.30
CA GLU A 29 9.76 4.33 -16.51
C GLU A 29 8.70 4.43 -15.42
N CYS A 30 9.11 4.75 -14.20
CA CYS A 30 8.18 4.95 -13.08
C CYS A 30 7.49 6.30 -13.25
N ILE A 31 6.18 6.29 -13.48
CA ILE A 31 5.39 7.51 -13.63
C ILE A 31 4.63 7.89 -12.37
N SER A 32 4.51 6.98 -11.41
CA SER A 32 3.84 7.25 -10.14
C SER A 32 4.36 6.30 -9.07
N TRP A 33 4.57 6.82 -7.85
CA TRP A 33 5.11 6.04 -6.74
C TRP A 33 4.47 6.50 -5.44
N HIS A 34 3.78 5.60 -4.76
CA HIS A 34 3.05 5.90 -3.54
C HIS A 34 3.40 4.89 -2.47
N THR A 35 3.53 5.35 -1.22
CA THR A 35 3.98 4.51 -0.12
C THR A 35 3.16 4.73 1.13
N SER A 36 3.13 3.69 1.97
CA SER A 36 2.64 3.76 3.33
C SER A 36 3.66 3.10 4.24
N ASP A 37 4.23 3.86 5.16
CA ASP A 37 5.19 3.35 6.13
C ASP A 37 4.48 2.53 7.19
N PHE A 38 4.97 1.35 7.50
CA PHE A 38 4.37 0.50 8.52
C PHE A 38 4.34 1.21 9.89
N LYS A 39 5.39 1.93 10.23
CA LYS A 39 5.45 2.67 11.50
C LYS A 39 4.31 3.67 11.66
N ASP A 40 3.96 4.36 10.58
CA ASP A 40 2.90 5.38 10.64
C ASP A 40 1.54 4.78 10.91
N PHE A 41 1.29 3.57 10.42
CA PHE A 41 0.03 2.88 10.61
C PHE A 41 -0.05 2.12 11.94
N LEU A 42 1.07 1.59 12.39
CA LEU A 42 1.09 0.76 13.60
C LEU A 42 1.19 1.57 14.89
N HIS A 43 1.61 2.84 14.83
CA HIS A 43 1.68 3.74 15.99
C HIS A 43 2.39 3.09 17.17
N MET A 44 3.61 2.57 16.95
CA MET A 44 4.42 1.88 17.94
C MET A 44 3.91 0.50 18.40
N ARG A 45 2.81 0.04 17.86
CA ARG A 45 2.41 -1.36 18.04
C ARG A 45 3.23 -2.25 17.10
N ILE A 46 3.27 -3.54 17.41
CA ILE A 46 4.00 -4.50 16.57
C ILE A 46 3.08 -5.19 15.56
N ASP A 47 1.76 -5.10 15.73
CA ASP A 47 0.81 -5.72 14.84
C ASP A 47 -0.29 -4.73 14.45
N GLY A 48 -0.90 -4.98 13.31
CA GLY A 48 -1.97 -4.15 12.81
C GLY A 48 -2.11 -4.26 11.30
N LYS A 49 -2.92 -3.35 10.76
CA LYS A 49 -3.22 -3.31 9.34
C LYS A 49 -2.62 -2.04 8.73
N VAL A 50 -1.88 -2.22 7.64
CA VAL A 50 -1.32 -1.12 6.85
C VAL A 50 -2.05 -1.06 5.53
N TYR A 51 -2.44 0.14 5.09
CA TYR A 51 -3.15 0.27 3.82
C TYR A 51 -2.75 1.53 3.08
N LEU A 52 -3.07 1.50 1.78
CA LEU A 52 -2.85 2.60 0.87
C LEU A 52 -4.05 2.67 -0.08
N SER A 53 -4.63 3.84 -0.19
CA SER A 53 -5.72 4.11 -1.12
C SER A 53 -5.27 5.14 -2.14
N LEU A 54 -5.49 4.86 -3.42
CA LEU A 54 -5.03 5.70 -4.50
C LEU A 54 -6.18 5.98 -5.46
N ARG A 55 -6.43 7.25 -5.71
CA ARG A 55 -7.41 7.66 -6.71
C ARG A 55 -6.75 7.64 -8.08
N MET A 56 -7.13 6.67 -8.90
CA MET A 56 -6.50 6.47 -10.22
C MET A 56 -6.65 7.69 -11.14
N ALA A 57 -7.75 8.44 -11.02
CA ALA A 57 -7.96 9.64 -11.82
C ALA A 57 -6.96 10.77 -11.53
N ASP A 58 -6.29 10.73 -10.38
CA ASP A 58 -5.29 11.73 -10.00
C ASP A 58 -3.91 11.42 -10.56
N ILE A 59 -3.74 10.26 -11.20
CA ILE A 59 -2.47 9.87 -11.80
C ILE A 59 -2.40 10.42 -13.20
N ALA A 60 -1.50 11.36 -13.42
CA ALA A 60 -1.24 11.90 -14.76
C ALA A 60 -0.61 10.81 -15.64
N ASP A 61 -0.97 10.83 -16.90
CA ASP A 61 -0.37 9.96 -17.92
C ASP A 61 -0.60 8.45 -17.71
N PHE A 62 -1.59 8.08 -16.88
CA PHE A 62 -1.94 6.66 -16.70
C PHE A 62 -2.64 6.13 -17.96
N ASN A 63 -2.12 5.07 -18.56
CA ASN A 63 -2.62 4.45 -19.76
C ASN A 63 -2.92 2.97 -19.55
N LEU A 64 -3.74 2.38 -20.43
CA LEU A 64 -4.12 0.97 -20.34
C LEU A 64 -2.94 0.00 -20.40
N ASN A 65 -1.83 0.42 -21.04
CA ASN A 65 -0.65 -0.42 -21.20
C ASN A 65 0.37 -0.21 -20.07
N ASP A 66 0.05 0.60 -19.09
CA ASP A 66 0.93 0.80 -17.94
C ASP A 66 0.82 -0.38 -16.99
N ASN A 67 1.91 -0.66 -16.30
CA ASN A 67 1.98 -1.76 -15.34
C ASN A 67 1.85 -1.23 -13.91
N LEU A 68 0.92 -1.81 -13.18
CA LEU A 68 0.75 -1.55 -11.76
C LEU A 68 1.57 -2.56 -10.99
N ARG A 69 2.42 -2.08 -10.07
CA ARG A 69 3.24 -2.91 -9.19
C ARG A 69 2.88 -2.62 -7.74
N VAL A 70 2.59 -3.68 -7.01
CA VAL A 70 2.29 -3.59 -5.58
C VAL A 70 3.26 -4.50 -4.85
N TYR A 71 3.99 -3.95 -3.89
CA TYR A 71 5.00 -4.72 -3.17
C TYR A 71 5.29 -4.11 -1.80
N ILE A 72 6.05 -4.85 -1.01
CA ILE A 72 6.56 -4.36 0.27
C ILE A 72 8.06 -4.17 0.11
N TRP A 73 8.52 -2.95 0.39
CA TRP A 73 9.94 -2.63 0.34
C TRP A 73 10.53 -2.75 1.74
N ASN A 74 11.37 -3.76 1.91
CA ASN A 74 12.05 -4.04 3.17
C ASN A 74 13.52 -3.63 3.05
N LYS A 75 13.77 -2.34 3.01
CA LYS A 75 15.10 -1.80 2.76
C LYS A 75 16.10 -2.06 3.90
N GLN A 76 15.59 -2.28 5.12
CA GLN A 76 16.43 -2.57 6.28
C GLN A 76 16.61 -4.07 6.51
N LYS A 77 15.99 -4.90 5.68
CA LYS A 77 16.00 -6.36 5.82
C LYS A 77 15.53 -6.83 7.19
N ASP A 78 14.48 -6.18 7.68
CA ASP A 78 13.85 -6.55 8.95
C ASP A 78 13.05 -7.83 8.81
N ASN A 79 12.82 -8.50 9.94
CA ASN A 79 11.93 -9.66 10.00
C ASN A 79 10.52 -9.21 10.39
N PHE A 80 9.54 -9.64 9.61
CA PHE A 80 8.14 -9.37 9.89
C PHE A 80 7.27 -10.44 9.24
N ILE A 81 6.04 -10.54 9.69
CA ILE A 81 5.06 -11.49 9.18
C ILE A 81 3.98 -10.71 8.46
N ILE A 82 3.57 -11.20 7.30
CA ILE A 82 2.48 -10.64 6.50
C ILE A 82 1.35 -11.65 6.43
N ASP A 83 0.13 -11.15 6.58
CA ASP A 83 -1.08 -11.93 6.41
C ASP A 83 -2.14 -11.08 5.71
N ASP A 84 -3.09 -11.73 5.06
CA ASP A 84 -4.23 -11.07 4.42
C ASP A 84 -3.85 -9.90 3.50
N PHE A 85 -2.93 -10.15 2.57
CA PHE A 85 -2.58 -9.16 1.54
C PHE A 85 -3.75 -9.03 0.57
N GLU A 86 -4.32 -7.84 0.47
CA GLU A 86 -5.52 -7.59 -0.33
C GLU A 86 -5.32 -6.43 -1.28
N ILE A 87 -5.75 -6.62 -2.53
CA ILE A 87 -5.76 -5.58 -3.56
C ILE A 87 -7.16 -5.52 -4.12
N ARG A 88 -7.79 -4.32 -4.08
CA ARG A 88 -9.13 -4.10 -4.62
C ARG A 88 -9.16 -2.86 -5.48
N VAL A 89 -9.99 -2.89 -6.51
CA VAL A 89 -10.33 -1.71 -7.32
C VAL A 89 -11.80 -1.43 -7.10
N GLU A 90 -12.11 -0.25 -6.62
CA GLU A 90 -13.47 0.13 -6.24
C GLU A 90 -13.84 1.51 -6.79
N THR A 91 -15.14 1.76 -6.93
CA THR A 91 -15.68 3.08 -7.22
C THR A 91 -15.89 3.82 -5.88
N GLY A 92 -15.30 4.98 -5.72
CA GLY A 92 -15.33 5.72 -4.47
C GLY A 92 -14.11 5.38 -3.59
N ASN A 93 -13.99 6.06 -2.47
CA ASN A 93 -12.81 5.90 -1.59
C ASN A 93 -13.02 4.74 -0.62
N PRO A 94 -12.31 3.62 -0.77
CA PRO A 94 -12.49 2.45 0.12
C PRO A 94 -12.18 2.75 1.58
N LEU A 95 -11.22 3.62 1.85
CA LEU A 95 -10.89 3.98 3.24
C LEU A 95 -12.04 4.70 3.91
N PHE A 96 -12.72 5.59 3.19
CA PHE A 96 -13.88 6.29 3.72
C PHE A 96 -15.02 5.30 4.03
N TYR A 97 -15.31 4.39 3.11
CA TYR A 97 -16.34 3.39 3.32
C TYR A 97 -16.01 2.44 4.46
N SER A 98 -14.75 2.06 4.58
CA SER A 98 -14.30 1.21 5.70
C SER A 98 -14.53 1.91 7.04
N LEU A 99 -14.22 3.18 7.12
CA LEU A 99 -14.45 3.96 8.35
C LEU A 99 -15.94 4.02 8.70
N VAL A 100 -16.82 4.11 7.70
CA VAL A 100 -18.27 4.14 7.92
C VAL A 100 -18.80 2.77 8.32
N THR A 101 -18.28 1.70 7.73
CA THR A 101 -18.78 0.32 7.98
C THR A 101 -18.19 -0.30 9.24
N ASP A 102 -17.00 0.10 9.63
CA ASP A 102 -16.29 -0.46 10.79
C ASP A 102 -16.71 0.21 12.11
N PHE A 103 -17.50 1.24 12.02
CA PHE A 103 -18.09 1.88 13.18
C PHE A 103 -19.42 1.21 13.56
#